data_49eb20766cd9d3a4459482e691232461
#
_entry.id   49eb20766cd9d3a4459482e691232461
#
_cell.length_a   1.000
_cell.length_b   1.000
_cell.length_c   1.000
_cell.angle_alpha   90.00
_cell.angle_beta   90.00
_cell.angle_gamma   90.00
#
_symmetry.space_group_name_H-M   'P 1'
#
loop_
_entity.id
_entity.type
_entity.pdbx_description
1 polymer ?
#
loop_
_entity_poly.entity_id
_entity_poly.type
_entity_poly.pdbx_seq_one_letter_code
_entity_poly.pdbx_strand_id
1 'polypeptide(L)'
;MEESEDLRRATELWRAAYRYQMEGELDRAIEHYQRSVAVHPTAEAHTFLGWSLSFQGRLEEATAECLRAIEIDPDFGNPYNDIGVYLMQQGKLDEAIPWLGKAKQARRYEPRQFPFMNLGRVYLKQGRWWDALREFEGAVQTAPGDVHAAKTLHQLRGQLN
;
A
#
# COMPACT_ATOMS: atom_id res chain seq x y z
N MET A 1 18.98 -12.54 21.64
CA MET A 1 18.53 -11.23 22.16
C MET A 1 17.06 -11.36 22.54
N GLU A 2 16.74 -11.05 23.78
CA GLU A 2 15.34 -11.01 24.19
C GLU A 2 14.65 -9.83 23.50
N GLU A 3 13.52 -10.11 22.87
CA GLU A 3 12.64 -9.07 22.32
C GLU A 3 12.18 -8.18 23.48
N SER A 4 12.23 -6.85 23.31
CA SER A 4 11.82 -5.95 24.39
C SER A 4 10.34 -6.15 24.74
N GLU A 5 9.99 -5.97 26.02
CA GLU A 5 8.60 -6.10 26.49
C GLU A 5 7.67 -5.16 25.70
N ASP A 6 8.14 -3.94 25.40
CA ASP A 6 7.39 -2.97 24.61
C ASP A 6 7.14 -3.46 23.17
N LEU A 7 8.13 -4.09 22.54
CA LEU A 7 7.95 -4.64 21.21
C LEU A 7 6.95 -5.79 21.19
N ARG A 8 6.99 -6.68 22.19
CA ARG A 8 5.99 -7.75 22.32
C ARG A 8 4.58 -7.19 22.49
N ARG A 9 4.42 -6.22 23.40
CA ARG A 9 3.13 -5.57 23.65
C ARG A 9 2.61 -4.84 22.42
N ALA A 10 3.46 -4.12 21.72
CA ALA A 10 3.11 -3.44 20.46
C ALA A 10 2.66 -4.44 19.39
N THR A 11 3.35 -5.58 19.28
CA THR A 11 3.02 -6.65 18.33
C THR A 11 1.66 -7.27 18.65
N GLU A 12 1.34 -7.52 19.93
CA GLU A 12 0.04 -8.03 20.35
C GLU A 12 -1.10 -7.05 20.00
N LEU A 13 -0.89 -5.76 20.24
CA LEU A 13 -1.84 -4.70 19.89
C LEU A 13 -2.04 -4.63 18.37
N TRP A 14 -0.96 -4.71 17.60
CA TRP A 14 -1.02 -4.75 16.14
C TRP A 14 -1.82 -5.96 15.62
N ARG A 15 -1.58 -7.15 16.19
CA ARG A 15 -2.32 -8.37 15.81
C ARG A 15 -3.80 -8.27 16.12
N ALA A 16 -4.16 -7.67 17.27
CA ALA A 16 -5.55 -7.42 17.62
C ALA A 16 -6.19 -6.41 16.67
N ALA A 17 -5.49 -5.33 16.33
CA ALA A 17 -5.93 -4.34 15.36
C ALA A 17 -6.20 -4.97 13.99
N TYR A 18 -5.28 -5.82 13.50
CA TYR A 18 -5.44 -6.51 12.23
C TYR A 18 -6.69 -7.41 12.19
N ARG A 19 -6.98 -8.13 13.29
CA ARG A 19 -8.22 -8.93 13.38
C ARG A 19 -9.46 -8.05 13.28
N TYR A 20 -9.53 -6.96 14.04
CA TYR A 20 -10.64 -6.01 13.96
C TYR A 20 -10.80 -5.44 12.56
N GLN A 21 -9.70 -5.13 11.88
CA GLN A 21 -9.73 -4.64 10.50
C GLN A 21 -10.32 -5.68 9.54
N MET A 22 -9.95 -6.95 9.67
CA MET A 22 -10.49 -8.04 8.84
C MET A 22 -11.97 -8.31 9.12
N GLU A 23 -12.44 -8.03 10.33
CA GLU A 23 -13.84 -8.11 10.75
C GLU A 23 -14.66 -6.87 10.34
N GLY A 24 -14.02 -5.83 9.78
CA GLY A 24 -14.65 -4.57 9.39
C GLY A 24 -14.88 -3.60 10.54
N GLU A 25 -14.36 -3.91 11.75
CA GLU A 25 -14.46 -3.05 12.93
C GLU A 25 -13.36 -1.97 12.93
N LEU A 26 -13.47 -1.03 11.99
CA LEU A 26 -12.41 -0.05 11.70
C LEU A 26 -12.06 0.83 12.91
N ASP A 27 -13.03 1.28 13.70
CA ASP A 27 -12.77 2.13 14.87
C ASP A 27 -11.90 1.42 15.91
N ARG A 28 -12.20 0.14 16.17
CA ARG A 28 -11.40 -0.69 17.07
C ARG A 28 -10.02 -0.98 16.49
N ALA A 29 -9.93 -1.23 15.19
CA ALA A 29 -8.66 -1.44 14.52
C ALA A 29 -7.77 -0.20 14.68
N ILE A 30 -8.29 0.99 14.38
CA ILE A 30 -7.58 2.27 14.50
C ILE A 30 -7.10 2.49 15.94
N GLU A 31 -7.98 2.31 16.94
CA GLU A 31 -7.60 2.45 18.35
C GLU A 31 -6.42 1.54 18.73
N HIS A 32 -6.47 0.27 18.32
CA HIS A 32 -5.41 -0.70 18.65
C HIS A 32 -4.12 -0.42 17.88
N TYR A 33 -4.18 0.01 16.61
CA TYR A 33 -2.98 0.46 15.90
C TYR A 33 -2.36 1.71 16.53
N GLN A 34 -3.18 2.68 16.96
CA GLN A 34 -2.69 3.87 17.66
C GLN A 34 -1.99 3.51 18.96
N ARG A 35 -2.54 2.58 19.74
CA ARG A 35 -1.91 2.06 20.95
C ARG A 35 -0.61 1.31 20.65
N SER A 36 -0.57 0.53 19.58
CA SER A 36 0.63 -0.17 19.14
C SER A 36 1.77 0.80 18.82
N VAL A 37 1.53 1.82 18.00
CA VAL A 37 2.54 2.82 17.65
C VAL A 37 2.96 3.69 18.83
N ALA A 38 2.08 3.90 19.79
CA ALA A 38 2.40 4.64 21.03
C ALA A 38 3.33 3.85 21.95
N VAL A 39 3.21 2.52 21.98
CA VAL A 39 4.08 1.64 22.79
C VAL A 39 5.43 1.44 22.11
N HIS A 40 5.43 1.06 20.84
CA HIS A 40 6.64 0.87 20.04
C HIS A 40 6.33 1.13 18.57
N PRO A 41 6.74 2.28 18.01
CA PRO A 41 6.46 2.61 16.61
C PRO A 41 7.20 1.67 15.66
N THR A 42 6.48 1.11 14.69
CA THR A 42 7.01 0.30 13.60
C THR A 42 6.48 0.79 12.26
N ALA A 43 7.23 0.59 11.19
CA ALA A 43 6.80 0.96 9.85
C ALA A 43 5.51 0.23 9.46
N GLU A 44 5.39 -1.04 9.81
CA GLU A 44 4.19 -1.85 9.57
C GLU A 44 2.97 -1.30 10.30
N ALA A 45 3.08 -0.99 11.59
CA ALA A 45 1.95 -0.50 12.39
C ALA A 45 1.43 0.85 11.87
N HIS A 46 2.34 1.78 11.53
CA HIS A 46 1.96 3.06 10.92
C HIS A 46 1.30 2.87 9.55
N THR A 47 1.81 1.98 8.71
CA THR A 47 1.23 1.70 7.39
C THR A 47 -0.18 1.13 7.51
N PHE A 48 -0.41 0.16 8.39
CA PHE A 48 -1.73 -0.42 8.62
C PHE A 48 -2.70 0.55 9.28
N LEU A 49 -2.21 1.42 10.17
CA LEU A 49 -3.02 2.53 10.71
C LEU A 49 -3.49 3.45 9.58
N GLY A 50 -2.58 3.85 8.68
CA GLY A 50 -2.90 4.62 7.49
C GLY A 50 -3.95 3.94 6.62
N TRP A 51 -3.78 2.65 6.37
CA TRP A 51 -4.74 1.87 5.60
C TRP A 51 -6.14 1.85 6.24
N SER A 52 -6.24 1.63 7.55
CA SER A 52 -7.52 1.69 8.27
C SER A 52 -8.17 3.07 8.20
N LEU A 53 -7.38 4.14 8.34
CA LEU A 53 -7.86 5.53 8.21
C LEU A 53 -8.38 5.82 6.80
N SER A 54 -7.75 5.26 5.77
CA SER A 54 -8.18 5.46 4.38
C SER A 54 -9.56 4.88 4.10
N PHE A 55 -9.94 3.77 4.73
CA PHE A 55 -11.29 3.22 4.63
C PHE A 55 -12.36 4.13 5.23
N GLN A 56 -11.99 5.03 6.15
CA GLN A 56 -12.87 6.07 6.67
C GLN A 56 -12.83 7.36 5.83
N GLY A 57 -12.10 7.39 4.73
CA GLY A 57 -11.91 8.57 3.89
C GLY A 57 -10.97 9.61 4.47
N ARG A 58 -10.25 9.31 5.55
CA ARG A 58 -9.29 10.21 6.25
C ARG A 58 -7.93 10.15 5.57
N LEU A 59 -7.87 10.58 4.29
CA LEU A 59 -6.71 10.36 3.42
C LEU A 59 -5.48 11.17 3.83
N GLU A 60 -5.65 12.40 4.33
CA GLU A 60 -4.54 13.23 4.82
C GLU A 60 -3.87 12.60 6.05
N GLU A 61 -4.67 12.10 6.99
CA GLU A 61 -4.17 11.41 8.18
C GLU A 61 -3.51 10.07 7.80
N ALA A 62 -4.11 9.33 6.86
CA ALA A 62 -3.55 8.10 6.31
C ALA A 62 -2.17 8.35 5.67
N THR A 63 -2.04 9.40 4.88
CA THR A 63 -0.77 9.82 4.28
C THR A 63 0.27 10.19 5.33
N ALA A 64 -0.11 10.92 6.37
CA ALA A 64 0.78 11.28 7.46
C ALA A 64 1.33 10.03 8.18
N GLU A 65 0.51 9.01 8.39
CA GLU A 65 0.96 7.75 8.99
C GLU A 65 1.93 7.00 8.06
N CYS A 66 1.68 6.96 6.75
CA CYS A 66 2.61 6.39 5.79
C CYS A 66 3.95 7.12 5.76
N LEU A 67 3.96 8.45 5.87
CA LEU A 67 5.21 9.24 5.95
C LEU A 67 6.01 8.88 7.20
N ARG A 68 5.37 8.67 8.35
CA ARG A 68 6.04 8.18 9.57
C ARG A 68 6.62 6.77 9.38
N ALA A 69 5.90 5.90 8.68
CA ALA A 69 6.41 4.57 8.34
C ALA A 69 7.70 4.65 7.50
N ILE A 70 7.75 5.54 6.52
CA ILE A 70 8.92 5.79 5.68
C ILE A 70 10.10 6.35 6.47
N GLU A 71 9.86 7.22 7.45
CA GLU A 71 10.91 7.72 8.34
C GLU A 71 11.54 6.60 9.17
N ILE A 72 10.74 5.63 9.61
CA ILE A 72 11.21 4.48 10.40
C ILE A 72 11.97 3.49 9.53
N ASP A 73 11.42 3.13 8.37
CA ASP A 73 12.04 2.18 7.43
C ASP A 73 11.85 2.66 5.98
N PRO A 74 12.83 3.40 5.43
CA PRO A 74 12.76 3.87 4.04
C PRO A 74 12.77 2.77 2.99
N ASP A 75 13.20 1.55 3.35
CA ASP A 75 13.25 0.40 2.44
C ASP A 75 11.92 -0.37 2.38
N PHE A 76 10.97 -0.06 3.26
CA PHE A 76 9.64 -0.68 3.26
C PHE A 76 8.74 -0.04 2.20
N GLY A 77 8.34 -0.81 1.19
CA GLY A 77 7.66 -0.31 0.00
C GLY A 77 6.17 -0.03 0.15
N ASN A 78 5.50 -0.71 1.09
CA ASN A 78 4.05 -0.60 1.26
C ASN A 78 3.54 0.83 1.47
N PRO A 79 4.14 1.66 2.36
CA PRO A 79 3.65 3.02 2.54
C PRO A 79 3.79 3.91 1.30
N TYR A 80 4.81 3.69 0.47
CA TYR A 80 4.94 4.42 -0.81
C TYR A 80 3.79 4.08 -1.78
N ASN A 81 3.46 2.79 -1.89
CA ASN A 81 2.33 2.34 -2.70
C ASN A 81 1.01 2.92 -2.17
N ASP A 82 0.81 2.90 -0.87
CA ASP A 82 -0.42 3.38 -0.24
C ASP A 82 -0.61 4.88 -0.43
N ILE A 83 0.45 5.70 -0.30
CA ILE A 83 0.41 7.14 -0.64
C ILE A 83 0.00 7.31 -2.11
N GLY A 84 0.58 6.54 -3.01
CA GLY A 84 0.20 6.55 -4.43
C GLY A 84 -1.29 6.28 -4.63
N VAL A 85 -1.83 5.27 -3.94
CA VAL A 85 -3.27 4.93 -3.99
C VAL A 85 -4.14 6.06 -3.42
N TYR A 86 -3.74 6.68 -2.31
CA TYR A 86 -4.49 7.80 -1.72
C TYR A 86 -4.52 9.01 -2.65
N LEU A 87 -3.40 9.32 -3.31
CA LEU A 87 -3.34 10.37 -4.33
C LEU A 87 -4.24 10.05 -5.53
N MET A 88 -4.28 8.79 -5.98
CA MET A 88 -5.22 8.37 -7.03
C MET A 88 -6.67 8.60 -6.61
N GLN A 89 -7.04 8.28 -5.38
CA GLN A 89 -8.39 8.51 -4.84
C GLN A 89 -8.75 10.00 -4.80
N GLN A 90 -7.76 10.88 -4.61
CA GLN A 90 -7.92 12.34 -4.65
C GLN A 90 -7.91 12.91 -6.09
N GLY A 91 -7.73 12.08 -7.10
CA GLY A 91 -7.60 12.52 -8.49
C GLY A 91 -6.25 13.14 -8.86
N LYS A 92 -5.26 13.06 -7.96
CA LYS A 92 -3.90 13.61 -8.13
C LYS A 92 -3.00 12.59 -8.84
N LEU A 93 -3.33 12.27 -10.09
CA LEU A 93 -2.72 11.17 -10.83
C LEU A 93 -1.23 11.40 -11.11
N ASP A 94 -0.83 12.61 -11.51
CA ASP A 94 0.57 12.93 -11.78
C ASP A 94 1.43 12.81 -10.51
N GLU A 95 0.91 13.23 -9.37
CA GLU A 95 1.60 13.14 -8.09
C GLU A 95 1.75 11.68 -7.61
N ALA A 96 0.79 10.80 -7.95
CA ALA A 96 0.83 9.40 -7.58
C ALA A 96 1.98 8.63 -8.26
N ILE A 97 2.35 8.99 -9.48
CA ILE A 97 3.35 8.28 -10.30
C ILE A 97 4.71 8.13 -9.59
N PRO A 98 5.34 9.20 -9.08
CA PRO A 98 6.63 9.06 -8.40
C PRO A 98 6.57 8.22 -7.13
N TRP A 99 5.47 8.27 -6.37
CA TRP A 99 5.30 7.44 -5.18
C TRP A 99 5.20 5.94 -5.51
N LEU A 100 4.41 5.59 -6.52
CA LEU A 100 4.30 4.22 -7.00
C LEU A 100 5.62 3.73 -7.61
N GLY A 101 6.36 4.60 -8.27
CA GLY A 101 7.72 4.32 -8.76
C GLY A 101 8.69 3.98 -7.64
N LYS A 102 8.65 4.71 -6.54
CA LYS A 102 9.45 4.41 -5.34
C LYS A 102 9.06 3.06 -4.73
N ALA A 103 7.78 2.73 -4.67
CA ALA A 103 7.31 1.44 -4.20
C ALA A 103 7.88 0.27 -5.03
N LYS A 104 7.92 0.40 -6.36
CA LYS A 104 8.53 -0.60 -7.26
C LYS A 104 10.00 -0.85 -6.96
N GLN A 105 10.73 0.17 -6.54
CA GLN A 105 12.17 0.13 -6.27
C GLN A 105 12.52 -0.25 -4.84
N ALA A 106 11.54 -0.29 -3.94
CA ALA A 106 11.76 -0.58 -2.54
C ALA A 106 12.37 -1.98 -2.33
N ARG A 107 13.33 -2.09 -1.41
CA ARG A 107 14.03 -3.35 -1.16
C ARG A 107 13.13 -4.39 -0.49
N ARG A 108 12.24 -3.93 0.39
CA ARG A 108 11.33 -4.77 1.16
C ARG A 108 9.88 -4.42 0.81
N TYR A 109 9.30 -5.20 -0.11
CA TYR A 109 7.89 -5.06 -0.49
C TYR A 109 7.31 -6.40 -0.94
N GLU A 110 6.23 -6.79 -0.32
CA GLU A 110 5.35 -7.88 -0.75
C GLU A 110 3.88 -7.43 -0.56
N PRO A 111 3.00 -7.65 -1.54
CA PRO A 111 3.22 -8.25 -2.89
C PRO A 111 3.73 -7.22 -3.92
N ARG A 112 4.82 -7.53 -4.60
CA ARG A 112 5.54 -6.62 -5.50
C ARG A 112 4.79 -6.23 -6.77
N GLN A 113 3.78 -6.98 -7.19
CA GLN A 113 2.99 -6.65 -8.38
C GLN A 113 2.06 -5.45 -8.18
N PHE A 114 1.69 -5.09 -6.96
CA PHE A 114 0.72 -4.02 -6.70
C PHE A 114 1.14 -2.64 -7.20
N PRO A 115 2.37 -2.15 -7.02
CA PRO A 115 2.77 -0.86 -7.58
C PRO A 115 2.68 -0.83 -9.11
N PHE A 116 3.01 -1.91 -9.79
CA PHE A 116 2.84 -2.04 -11.24
C PHE A 116 1.37 -1.95 -11.63
N MET A 117 0.49 -2.68 -10.96
CA MET A 117 -0.95 -2.64 -11.20
C MET A 117 -1.52 -1.25 -10.97
N ASN A 118 -1.10 -0.57 -9.92
CA ASN A 118 -1.58 0.78 -9.60
C ASN A 118 -1.06 1.81 -10.61
N LEU A 119 0.21 1.74 -11.05
CA LEU A 119 0.73 2.58 -12.14
C LEU A 119 -0.03 2.34 -13.44
N GLY A 120 -0.31 1.10 -13.78
CA GLY A 120 -1.13 0.76 -14.95
C GLY A 120 -2.50 1.45 -14.89
N ARG A 121 -3.15 1.42 -13.73
CA ARG A 121 -4.45 2.10 -13.52
C ARG A 121 -4.33 3.63 -13.65
N VAL A 122 -3.27 4.24 -13.11
CA VAL A 122 -3.00 5.67 -13.28
C VAL A 122 -2.89 6.02 -14.76
N TYR A 123 -2.07 5.29 -15.50
CA TYR A 123 -1.86 5.54 -16.93
C TYR A 123 -3.13 5.33 -17.76
N LEU A 124 -3.97 4.33 -17.44
CA LEU A 124 -5.28 4.15 -18.08
C LEU A 124 -6.18 5.37 -17.85
N LYS A 125 -6.24 5.88 -16.64
CA LYS A 125 -7.03 7.10 -16.31
C LYS A 125 -6.52 8.34 -17.05
N GLN A 126 -5.25 8.38 -17.40
CA GLN A 126 -4.63 9.44 -18.19
C GLN A 126 -4.73 9.21 -19.73
N GLY A 127 -5.33 8.10 -20.17
CA GLY A 127 -5.39 7.73 -21.59
C GLY A 127 -4.04 7.26 -22.17
N ARG A 128 -3.08 6.93 -21.32
CA ARG A 128 -1.73 6.48 -21.68
C ARG A 128 -1.68 4.95 -21.78
N TRP A 129 -2.35 4.43 -22.80
CA TRP A 129 -2.61 2.99 -22.96
C TRP A 129 -1.33 2.14 -23.06
N TRP A 130 -0.31 2.62 -23.78
CA TRP A 130 0.95 1.89 -23.97
C TRP A 130 1.80 1.89 -22.69
N ASP A 131 1.78 2.97 -21.93
CA ASP A 131 2.43 3.02 -20.61
C ASP A 131 1.74 2.06 -19.64
N ALA A 132 0.40 2.04 -19.65
CA ALA A 132 -0.38 1.10 -18.86
C ALA A 132 -0.07 -0.37 -19.23
N LEU A 133 0.03 -0.66 -20.52
CA LEU A 133 0.36 -2.01 -21.00
C LEU A 133 1.70 -2.49 -20.43
N ARG A 134 2.74 -1.65 -20.48
CA ARG A 134 4.06 -1.97 -19.94
C ARG A 134 4.01 -2.24 -18.44
N GLU A 135 3.23 -1.48 -17.68
CA GLU A 135 3.09 -1.70 -16.24
C GLU A 135 2.36 -3.02 -15.94
N PHE A 136 1.29 -3.34 -16.63
CA PHE A 136 0.61 -4.63 -16.44
C PHE A 136 1.46 -5.82 -16.89
N GLU A 137 2.27 -5.67 -17.92
CA GLU A 137 3.28 -6.68 -18.29
C GLU A 137 4.30 -6.88 -17.16
N GLY A 138 4.78 -5.79 -16.55
CA GLY A 138 5.67 -5.82 -15.39
C GLY A 138 5.03 -6.53 -14.19
N ALA A 139 3.75 -6.29 -13.93
CA ALA A 139 3.01 -6.97 -12.87
C ALA A 139 2.96 -8.50 -13.07
N VAL A 140 2.67 -8.94 -14.29
CA VAL A 140 2.63 -10.37 -14.64
C VAL A 140 4.02 -11.01 -14.57
N GLN A 141 5.06 -10.31 -15.01
CA GLN A 141 6.45 -10.81 -14.87
C GLN A 141 6.88 -10.95 -13.43
N THR A 142 6.44 -10.02 -12.57
CA THR A 142 6.76 -10.01 -11.13
C THR A 142 6.00 -11.09 -10.36
N ALA A 143 4.74 -11.33 -10.73
CA ALA A 143 3.85 -12.31 -10.11
C ALA A 143 3.11 -13.14 -11.17
N PRO A 144 3.79 -14.14 -11.81
CA PRO A 144 3.18 -14.91 -12.90
C PRO A 144 1.93 -15.70 -12.50
N GLY A 145 1.80 -16.03 -11.21
CA GLY A 145 0.64 -16.74 -10.66
C GLY A 145 -0.54 -15.85 -10.30
N ASP A 146 -0.42 -14.53 -10.41
CA ASP A 146 -1.52 -13.59 -10.11
C ASP A 146 -2.53 -13.57 -11.26
N VAL A 147 -3.65 -14.25 -11.03
CA VAL A 147 -4.74 -14.37 -12.02
C VAL A 147 -5.34 -13.00 -12.36
N HIS A 148 -5.44 -12.10 -11.39
CA HIS A 148 -5.99 -10.76 -11.60
C HIS A 148 -5.08 -9.92 -12.52
N ALA A 149 -3.76 -9.94 -12.29
CA ALA A 149 -2.79 -9.26 -13.14
C ALA A 149 -2.83 -9.80 -14.57
N ALA A 150 -2.82 -11.12 -14.74
CA ALA A 150 -2.90 -11.78 -16.04
C ALA A 150 -4.19 -11.43 -16.81
N LYS A 151 -5.33 -11.43 -16.12
CA LYS A 151 -6.64 -11.07 -16.69
C LYS A 151 -6.67 -9.61 -17.13
N THR A 152 -6.17 -8.70 -16.31
CA THR A 152 -6.09 -7.26 -16.62
C THR A 152 -5.25 -7.02 -17.87
N LEU A 153 -4.08 -7.65 -17.96
CA LEU A 153 -3.21 -7.56 -19.13
C LEU A 153 -3.89 -8.09 -20.39
N HIS A 154 -4.54 -9.24 -20.31
CA HIS A 154 -5.26 -9.84 -21.43
C HIS A 154 -6.38 -8.93 -21.95
N GLN A 155 -7.17 -8.36 -21.05
CA GLN A 155 -8.24 -7.44 -21.40
C GLN A 155 -7.72 -6.18 -22.11
N LEU A 156 -6.62 -5.58 -21.62
CA LEU A 156 -6.04 -4.40 -22.26
C LEU A 156 -5.47 -4.72 -23.66
N ARG A 157 -4.79 -5.84 -23.82
CA ARG A 157 -4.31 -6.30 -25.15
C ARG A 157 -5.44 -6.47 -26.14
N GLY A 158 -6.57 -7.01 -25.72
CA GLY A 158 -7.77 -7.13 -26.55
C GLY A 158 -8.38 -5.81 -26.99
N GLN A 159 -8.22 -4.75 -26.20
CA GLN A 159 -8.68 -3.40 -26.55
C GLN A 159 -7.72 -2.64 -27.50
N LEU A 160 -6.45 -3.01 -27.52
CA LEU A 160 -5.41 -2.35 -28.34
C LEU A 160 -5.23 -2.99 -29.72
N ASN A 161 -5.81 -4.17 -29.95
CA ASN A 161 -5.85 -4.87 -31.24
C ASN A 161 -7.19 -4.59 -31.93
#